data_2f66a2b34c5a41fef2a79b8adddac7f7
#
_entry.id   2f66a2b34c5a41fef2a79b8adddac7f7
#
_cell.length_a   1.000
_cell.length_b   1.000
_cell.length_c   1.000
_cell.angle_alpha   90.00
_cell.angle_beta   90.00
_cell.angle_gamma   90.00
#
_symmetry.space_group_name_H-M   'P 1'
#
loop_
_entity.id
_entity.type
_entity.pdbx_description
1 polymer ?
#
loop_
_entity_poly.entity_id
_entity_poly.type
_entity_poly.pdbx_seq_one_letter_code
_entity_poly.pdbx_strand_id
1 'polypeptide(L)'
;MDFADYLHIFMKKWITNQSDTPLGDILACRIYGFKVNEMNNGLGQDVLQINPHQLKFKHLLLSQGQLQEFLQKSSIDLAYQLANHLLLDFSIFQHLQPMISLKQASEFEEFTNPSYQFYFLTNNPEADIFENHLLERILDTFQDDWFELDKSGSEYSLQLRPRKVESYLAKVYTFLVTLLALCHLTSGAPARGTEINQILFRNTRSRQRNLFLDPRHSLFLIRLSYSKTFSQTNLERNAIRILPHSLSWLLLAYLLVVEPFVKFLTIHQFKKMTRGSELLFFHPLTYRVIESRQLSSQLRNMTIQKLGQSLSLASWRHLALGFIRLGMKEVVLDHLDLDNPDEALAAEQMHHSKRTAMMIYGRQVDQTPHLPHDQE
;
A
#
# COMPACT_ATOMS: atom_id res chain seq x y z
N MET A 1 -47.24 21.24 5.45
CA MET A 1 -46.06 20.33 5.46
C MET A 1 -45.26 20.72 4.24
N ASP A 2 -44.09 21.24 4.46
CA ASP A 2 -43.16 21.62 3.38
C ASP A 2 -42.68 20.35 2.63
N PHE A 3 -42.32 20.50 1.39
CA PHE A 3 -41.78 19.39 0.57
C PHE A 3 -40.53 18.76 1.23
N ALA A 4 -39.71 19.56 1.87
CA ALA A 4 -38.55 19.11 2.63
C ALA A 4 -38.93 18.23 3.82
N ASP A 5 -39.96 18.59 4.55
CA ASP A 5 -40.51 17.81 5.67
C ASP A 5 -41.06 16.47 5.18
N TYR A 6 -41.80 16.49 4.07
CA TYR A 6 -42.34 15.28 3.47
C TYR A 6 -41.22 14.34 3.01
N LEU A 7 -40.21 14.89 2.35
CA LEU A 7 -39.04 14.12 1.90
C LEU A 7 -38.28 13.51 3.06
N HIS A 8 -38.10 14.28 4.15
CA HIS A 8 -37.42 13.79 5.35
C HIS A 8 -38.18 12.64 6.02
N ILE A 9 -39.51 12.77 6.15
CA ILE A 9 -40.37 11.71 6.71
C ILE A 9 -40.36 10.47 5.80
N PHE A 10 -40.44 10.67 4.49
CA PHE A 10 -40.37 9.57 3.50
C PHE A 10 -39.02 8.83 3.58
N MET A 11 -37.91 9.56 3.57
CA MET A 11 -36.56 8.98 3.70
C MET A 11 -36.43 8.22 5.01
N LYS A 12 -36.87 8.80 6.14
CA LYS A 12 -36.81 8.16 7.46
C LYS A 12 -37.63 6.88 7.50
N LYS A 13 -38.81 6.87 6.88
CA LYS A 13 -39.72 5.71 6.87
C LYS A 13 -39.30 4.59 5.93
N TRP A 14 -38.71 4.90 4.78
CA TRP A 14 -38.53 3.94 3.71
C TRP A 14 -37.08 3.64 3.33
N ILE A 15 -36.15 4.56 3.57
CA ILE A 15 -34.81 4.54 3.01
C ILE A 15 -33.71 4.47 4.08
N THR A 16 -33.99 4.78 5.34
CA THR A 16 -32.97 4.70 6.40
C THR A 16 -32.68 3.26 6.83
N ASN A 17 -31.44 2.98 7.24
CA ASN A 17 -31.01 1.68 7.78
C ASN A 17 -31.48 1.41 9.20
N GLN A 18 -32.63 1.96 9.63
CA GLN A 18 -33.21 1.70 10.94
C GLN A 18 -33.95 0.37 10.94
N SER A 19 -34.05 -0.26 12.13
CA SER A 19 -34.63 -1.60 12.29
C SER A 19 -36.09 -1.73 11.83
N ASP A 20 -36.81 -0.63 11.73
CA ASP A 20 -38.23 -0.62 11.44
C ASP A 20 -38.56 -0.07 10.05
N THR A 21 -37.69 -0.20 9.11
CA THR A 21 -37.91 0.24 7.73
C THR A 21 -37.83 -0.93 6.76
N PRO A 22 -38.56 -0.91 5.65
CA PRO A 22 -38.47 -1.97 4.62
C PRO A 22 -37.06 -2.19 4.08
N LEU A 23 -36.23 -1.13 4.00
CA LEU A 23 -34.82 -1.26 3.64
C LEU A 23 -34.03 -1.96 4.75
N GLY A 24 -34.34 -1.66 6.02
CA GLY A 24 -33.77 -2.35 7.18
C GLY A 24 -34.06 -3.84 7.15
N ASP A 25 -35.27 -4.24 6.84
CA ASP A 25 -35.68 -5.65 6.72
C ASP A 25 -35.00 -6.35 5.56
N ILE A 26 -34.88 -5.70 4.39
CA ILE A 26 -34.13 -6.24 3.26
C ILE A 26 -32.65 -6.44 3.61
N LEU A 27 -32.04 -5.48 4.30
CA LEU A 27 -30.67 -5.60 4.76
C LEU A 27 -30.50 -6.67 5.83
N ALA A 28 -31.45 -6.81 6.74
CA ALA A 28 -31.48 -7.89 7.74
C ALA A 28 -31.61 -9.27 7.08
N CYS A 29 -32.51 -9.43 6.10
CA CYS A 29 -32.63 -10.66 5.29
C CYS A 29 -31.34 -10.96 4.54
N ARG A 30 -30.70 -9.97 3.94
CA ARG A 30 -29.40 -10.14 3.27
C ARG A 30 -28.32 -10.59 4.25
N ILE A 31 -28.21 -9.97 5.42
CA ILE A 31 -27.27 -10.36 6.48
C ILE A 31 -27.55 -11.78 6.96
N TYR A 32 -28.82 -12.14 7.13
CA TYR A 32 -29.23 -13.50 7.50
C TYR A 32 -28.85 -14.51 6.41
N GLY A 33 -29.13 -14.19 5.13
CA GLY A 33 -28.71 -15.04 3.99
C GLY A 33 -27.19 -15.26 3.94
N PHE A 34 -26.39 -14.23 4.22
CA PHE A 34 -24.94 -14.39 4.37
C PHE A 34 -24.57 -15.32 5.52
N LYS A 35 -25.21 -15.18 6.68
CA LYS A 35 -24.98 -16.08 7.85
C LYS A 35 -25.32 -17.54 7.54
N VAL A 36 -26.45 -17.78 6.89
CA VAL A 36 -26.88 -19.13 6.48
C VAL A 36 -25.89 -19.72 5.48
N ASN A 37 -25.46 -18.94 4.51
CA ASN A 37 -24.44 -19.38 3.55
C ASN A 37 -23.09 -19.65 4.20
N GLU A 38 -22.68 -18.84 5.19
CA GLU A 38 -21.49 -19.09 6.00
C GLU A 38 -21.64 -20.36 6.87
N MET A 39 -22.80 -20.59 7.48
CA MET A 39 -23.07 -21.81 8.26
C MET A 39 -23.01 -23.07 7.38
N ASN A 40 -23.53 -22.99 6.16
CA ASN A 40 -23.53 -24.12 5.23
C ASN A 40 -22.17 -24.35 4.53
N ASN A 41 -21.36 -23.27 4.37
CA ASN A 41 -20.04 -23.32 3.74
C ASN A 41 -18.89 -23.09 4.74
N GLY A 42 -19.15 -23.12 6.03
CA GLY A 42 -18.37 -22.53 7.13
C GLY A 42 -16.95 -23.05 7.32
N LEU A 43 -16.58 -24.18 6.78
CA LEU A 43 -15.22 -24.73 6.90
C LEU A 43 -14.22 -24.17 5.85
N GLY A 44 -14.70 -23.47 4.82
CA GLY A 44 -13.86 -23.02 3.71
C GLY A 44 -13.28 -21.60 3.86
N GLN A 45 -13.74 -20.81 4.81
CA GLN A 45 -13.33 -19.41 4.99
C GLN A 45 -12.52 -19.14 6.27
N ASP A 46 -12.39 -20.13 7.14
CA ASP A 46 -11.70 -19.95 8.41
C ASP A 46 -10.17 -20.07 8.22
N VAL A 47 -9.45 -19.21 8.95
CA VAL A 47 -8.01 -19.36 9.08
C VAL A 47 -7.75 -20.39 10.17
N LEU A 48 -7.14 -21.51 9.78
CA LEU A 48 -6.79 -22.57 10.71
C LEU A 48 -5.36 -22.39 11.19
N GLN A 49 -5.16 -22.40 12.49
CA GLN A 49 -3.83 -22.52 13.08
C GLN A 49 -3.44 -23.99 13.08
N ILE A 50 -2.40 -24.35 12.32
CA ILE A 50 -1.90 -25.73 12.25
C ILE A 50 -0.89 -26.00 13.37
N ASN A 51 -0.07 -24.99 13.65
CA ASN A 51 0.88 -24.99 14.77
C ASN A 51 1.16 -23.52 15.19
N PRO A 52 1.90 -23.25 16.27
CA PRO A 52 2.14 -21.88 16.77
C PRO A 52 2.66 -20.89 15.74
N HIS A 53 3.30 -21.36 14.67
CA HIS A 53 3.95 -20.50 13.66
C HIS A 53 3.38 -20.67 12.25
N GLN A 54 2.29 -21.44 12.07
CA GLN A 54 1.78 -21.78 10.73
C GLN A 54 0.27 -21.66 10.64
N LEU A 55 -0.18 -20.96 9.61
CA LEU A 55 -1.59 -20.75 9.29
C LEU A 55 -1.97 -21.43 7.98
N LYS A 56 -3.17 -21.95 7.93
CA LYS A 56 -3.82 -22.44 6.70
C LYS A 56 -5.07 -21.63 6.41
N PHE A 57 -5.18 -21.19 5.18
CA PHE A 57 -6.39 -20.53 4.67
C PHE A 57 -6.74 -21.13 3.30
N LYS A 58 -7.83 -21.87 3.24
CA LYS A 58 -8.20 -22.67 2.04
C LYS A 58 -7.05 -23.63 1.68
N HIS A 59 -6.49 -23.48 0.47
CA HIS A 59 -5.35 -24.26 -0.02
C HIS A 59 -3.99 -23.66 0.34
N LEU A 60 -3.98 -22.44 0.90
CA LEU A 60 -2.75 -21.74 1.27
C LEU A 60 -2.27 -22.21 2.64
N LEU A 61 -1.00 -22.58 2.73
CA LEU A 61 -0.31 -22.94 3.96
C LEU A 61 0.93 -22.08 4.09
N LEU A 62 0.97 -21.22 5.10
CA LEU A 62 2.03 -20.23 5.26
C LEU A 62 2.53 -20.20 6.70
N SER A 63 3.84 -20.36 6.87
CA SER A 63 4.50 -20.17 8.16
C SER A 63 5.03 -18.74 8.29
N GLN A 64 5.21 -18.31 9.54
CA GLN A 64 5.81 -17.02 9.87
C GLN A 64 7.22 -16.90 9.27
N GLY A 65 8.04 -17.96 9.38
CA GLY A 65 9.38 -17.98 8.81
C GLY A 65 9.39 -17.88 7.27
N GLN A 66 8.50 -18.60 6.59
CA GLN A 66 8.34 -18.46 5.13
C GLN A 66 7.92 -17.06 4.72
N LEU A 67 7.03 -16.42 5.49
CA LEU A 67 6.62 -15.04 5.23
C LEU A 67 7.80 -14.07 5.42
N GLN A 68 8.56 -14.20 6.50
CA GLN A 68 9.74 -13.36 6.76
C GLN A 68 10.79 -13.50 5.65
N GLU A 69 11.13 -14.72 5.27
CA GLU A 69 12.08 -14.99 4.19
C GLU A 69 11.61 -14.42 2.84
N PHE A 70 10.32 -14.58 2.53
CA PHE A 70 9.69 -14.02 1.35
C PHE A 70 9.79 -12.49 1.31
N LEU A 71 9.47 -11.81 2.42
CA LEU A 71 9.54 -10.35 2.53
C LEU A 71 10.98 -9.85 2.42
N GLN A 72 11.93 -10.53 3.07
CA GLN A 72 13.35 -10.19 3.00
C GLN A 72 13.89 -10.32 1.58
N LYS A 73 13.69 -11.47 0.92
CA LYS A 73 14.12 -11.69 -0.47
C LYS A 73 13.46 -10.68 -1.44
N SER A 74 12.19 -10.37 -1.22
CA SER A 74 11.48 -9.41 -2.08
C SER A 74 11.95 -7.97 -1.89
N SER A 75 12.37 -7.60 -0.67
CA SER A 75 12.97 -6.29 -0.40
C SER A 75 14.36 -6.17 -1.03
N ILE A 76 15.16 -7.25 -1.02
CA ILE A 76 16.46 -7.31 -1.71
C ILE A 76 16.28 -7.16 -3.23
N ASP A 77 15.30 -7.87 -3.82
CA ASP A 77 15.02 -7.75 -5.25
C ASP A 77 14.54 -6.34 -5.62
N LEU A 78 13.77 -5.69 -4.74
CA LEU A 78 13.35 -4.30 -4.96
C LEU A 78 14.55 -3.34 -4.91
N ALA A 79 15.48 -3.55 -3.97
CA ALA A 79 16.74 -2.79 -3.92
C ALA A 79 17.59 -3.00 -5.19
N TYR A 80 17.65 -4.25 -5.68
CA TYR A 80 18.31 -4.57 -6.94
C TYR A 80 17.66 -3.87 -8.14
N GLN A 81 16.32 -3.83 -8.21
CA GLN A 81 15.59 -3.09 -9.25
C GLN A 81 15.91 -1.59 -9.19
N LEU A 82 15.94 -0.99 -8.00
CA LEU A 82 16.33 0.41 -7.84
C LEU A 82 17.76 0.62 -8.35
N ALA A 83 18.71 -0.17 -7.87
CA ALA A 83 20.13 -0.02 -8.19
C ALA A 83 20.42 -0.18 -9.69
N ASN A 84 20.00 -1.28 -10.28
CA ASN A 84 20.44 -1.67 -11.62
C ASN A 84 19.50 -1.20 -12.74
N HIS A 85 18.24 -0.95 -12.42
CA HIS A 85 17.26 -0.56 -13.44
C HIS A 85 16.90 0.91 -13.41
N LEU A 86 16.88 1.54 -12.23
CA LEU A 86 16.44 2.92 -12.09
C LEU A 86 17.61 3.89 -11.88
N LEU A 87 18.60 3.52 -11.07
CA LEU A 87 19.85 4.29 -10.95
C LEU A 87 20.86 3.96 -12.05
N LEU A 88 20.54 3.01 -12.93
CA LEU A 88 21.29 2.58 -14.11
C LEU A 88 22.59 1.85 -13.82
N ASP A 89 23.13 1.91 -12.63
CA ASP A 89 24.37 1.28 -12.22
C ASP A 89 24.39 1.02 -10.71
N PHE A 90 24.84 -0.17 -10.31
CA PHE A 90 25.00 -0.57 -8.91
C PHE A 90 26.06 0.28 -8.18
N SER A 91 27.06 0.77 -8.85
CA SER A 91 28.07 1.67 -8.27
C SER A 91 27.47 2.99 -7.80
N ILE A 92 26.47 3.52 -8.53
CA ILE A 92 25.71 4.71 -8.14
C ILE A 92 24.92 4.44 -6.86
N PHE A 93 24.26 3.29 -6.79
CA PHE A 93 23.51 2.89 -5.58
C PHE A 93 24.43 2.85 -4.33
N GLN A 94 25.62 2.22 -4.45
CA GLN A 94 26.59 2.17 -3.37
C GLN A 94 27.09 3.56 -2.95
N HIS A 95 27.27 4.46 -3.91
CA HIS A 95 27.69 5.83 -3.63
C HIS A 95 26.59 6.64 -2.95
N LEU A 96 25.34 6.51 -3.39
CA LEU A 96 24.20 7.25 -2.84
C LEU A 96 23.76 6.72 -1.47
N GLN A 97 23.93 5.44 -1.20
CA GLN A 97 23.44 4.82 0.03
C GLN A 97 23.91 5.54 1.33
N PRO A 98 25.18 5.91 1.50
CA PRO A 98 25.61 6.67 2.68
C PRO A 98 25.17 8.13 2.69
N MET A 99 24.80 8.71 1.53
CA MET A 99 24.39 10.10 1.41
C MET A 99 22.91 10.32 1.69
N ILE A 100 22.07 9.30 1.52
CA ILE A 100 20.62 9.37 1.70
C ILE A 100 20.28 9.03 3.15
N SER A 101 19.86 10.01 3.92
CA SER A 101 19.52 9.85 5.33
C SER A 101 18.03 10.11 5.60
N LEU A 102 17.32 9.07 6.06
CA LEU A 102 15.93 9.22 6.53
C LEU A 102 15.81 10.21 7.68
N LYS A 103 16.81 10.25 8.57
CA LYS A 103 16.82 11.16 9.71
C LYS A 103 16.90 12.60 9.25
N GLN A 104 17.87 12.95 8.40
CA GLN A 104 18.03 14.30 7.87
C GLN A 104 16.77 14.72 7.07
N ALA A 105 16.25 13.84 6.20
CA ALA A 105 15.03 14.14 5.46
C ALA A 105 13.82 14.38 6.38
N SER A 106 13.72 13.71 7.51
CA SER A 106 12.61 13.86 8.45
C SER A 106 12.61 15.19 9.22
N GLU A 107 13.73 15.90 9.28
CA GLU A 107 13.83 17.21 9.94
C GLU A 107 13.03 18.29 9.18
N PHE A 108 12.76 18.07 7.90
CA PHE A 108 11.97 18.98 7.05
C PHE A 108 10.49 18.59 6.95
N GLU A 109 10.01 17.63 7.75
CA GLU A 109 8.62 17.20 7.75
C GLU A 109 7.73 18.19 8.53
N GLU A 110 6.71 18.68 7.88
CA GLU A 110 5.68 19.55 8.45
C GLU A 110 4.30 18.92 8.27
N PHE A 111 3.83 18.18 9.28
CA PHE A 111 2.58 17.40 9.22
C PHE A 111 1.33 18.23 8.90
N THR A 112 1.31 19.48 9.31
CA THR A 112 0.14 20.38 9.18
C THR A 112 0.24 21.37 8.04
N ASN A 113 1.35 21.40 7.29
CA ASN A 113 1.53 22.35 6.19
C ASN A 113 0.50 22.08 5.07
N PRO A 114 -0.42 23.04 4.76
CA PRO A 114 -1.46 22.86 3.77
C PRO A 114 -1.03 23.33 2.36
N SER A 115 0.18 23.85 2.21
CA SER A 115 0.65 24.47 0.98
C SER A 115 0.56 23.52 -0.21
N TYR A 116 0.10 24.00 -1.33
CA TYR A 116 0.01 23.22 -2.56
C TYR A 116 1.37 22.68 -3.01
N GLN A 117 1.43 21.43 -3.39
CA GLN A 117 2.65 20.68 -3.76
C GLN A 117 3.65 20.46 -2.63
N PHE A 118 3.35 20.88 -1.40
CA PHE A 118 4.26 20.66 -0.26
C PHE A 118 4.39 19.16 0.07
N TYR A 119 5.62 18.77 0.34
CA TYR A 119 6.03 17.53 0.98
C TYR A 119 7.40 17.73 1.64
N PHE A 120 7.88 16.80 2.44
CA PHE A 120 9.09 16.93 3.25
C PHE A 120 10.38 17.24 2.46
N LEU A 121 10.42 17.04 1.14
CA LEU A 121 11.56 17.43 0.30
C LEU A 121 11.45 18.85 -0.29
N THR A 122 10.32 19.54 -0.13
CA THR A 122 10.09 20.86 -0.78
C THR A 122 11.11 21.91 -0.36
N ASN A 123 11.53 21.89 0.91
CA ASN A 123 12.49 22.84 1.47
C ASN A 123 13.77 22.13 1.95
N ASN A 124 14.00 20.91 1.50
CA ASN A 124 15.15 20.11 1.90
C ASN A 124 16.33 20.40 0.97
N PRO A 125 17.46 20.93 1.46
CA PRO A 125 18.62 21.23 0.63
C PRO A 125 19.25 19.98 0.00
N GLU A 126 19.04 18.79 0.57
CA GLU A 126 19.48 17.54 -0.06
C GLU A 126 18.71 17.24 -1.35
N ALA A 127 17.45 17.67 -1.45
CA ALA A 127 16.65 17.47 -2.66
C ALA A 127 17.27 18.18 -3.87
N ASP A 128 17.82 19.36 -3.66
CA ASP A 128 18.47 20.15 -4.72
C ASP A 128 19.74 19.45 -5.24
N ILE A 129 20.47 18.75 -4.37
CA ILE A 129 21.67 17.97 -4.75
C ILE A 129 21.31 16.79 -5.67
N PHE A 130 20.16 16.17 -5.42
CA PHE A 130 19.75 14.97 -6.13
C PHE A 130 18.83 15.23 -7.33
N GLU A 131 18.24 16.42 -7.46
CA GLU A 131 17.22 16.74 -8.47
C GLU A 131 17.69 16.42 -9.91
N ASN A 132 18.92 16.76 -10.25
CA ASN A 132 19.48 16.55 -11.58
C ASN A 132 20.47 15.38 -11.66
N HIS A 133 20.73 14.72 -10.57
CA HIS A 133 21.80 13.71 -10.44
C HIS A 133 21.75 12.64 -11.54
N LEU A 134 20.58 12.06 -11.82
CA LEU A 134 20.45 11.05 -12.87
C LEU A 134 20.60 11.62 -14.27
N LEU A 135 20.10 12.83 -14.52
CA LEU A 135 20.24 13.49 -15.82
C LEU A 135 21.71 13.80 -16.11
N GLU A 136 22.43 14.36 -15.15
CA GLU A 136 23.87 14.63 -15.26
C GLU A 136 24.64 13.34 -15.53
N ARG A 137 24.35 12.29 -14.78
CA ARG A 137 24.98 11.00 -14.97
C ARG A 137 24.72 10.36 -16.34
N ILE A 138 23.50 10.55 -16.87
CA ILE A 138 23.14 10.06 -18.21
C ILE A 138 23.90 10.85 -19.26
N LEU A 139 24.02 12.16 -19.11
CA LEU A 139 24.77 13.01 -20.04
C LEU A 139 26.28 12.65 -20.04
N ASP A 140 26.84 12.37 -18.87
CA ASP A 140 28.26 12.05 -18.73
C ASP A 140 28.62 10.62 -19.23
N THR A 141 27.74 9.65 -19.00
CA THR A 141 28.14 8.23 -19.17
C THR A 141 27.32 7.48 -20.24
N PHE A 142 26.07 7.87 -20.45
CA PHE A 142 25.09 7.15 -21.26
C PHE A 142 24.48 8.02 -22.37
N GLN A 143 25.12 9.13 -22.74
CA GLN A 143 24.56 10.11 -23.67
C GLN A 143 24.11 9.46 -24.98
N ASP A 144 24.97 8.67 -25.62
CA ASP A 144 24.67 8.02 -26.90
C ASP A 144 23.50 7.04 -26.84
N ASP A 145 23.24 6.48 -25.66
CA ASP A 145 22.14 5.55 -25.46
C ASP A 145 20.80 6.25 -25.30
N TRP A 146 20.79 7.46 -24.73
CA TRP A 146 19.60 8.18 -24.35
C TRP A 146 19.22 9.31 -25.32
N PHE A 147 20.20 9.85 -26.02
CA PHE A 147 19.98 11.00 -26.89
C PHE A 147 20.34 10.70 -28.33
N GLU A 148 19.72 11.42 -29.24
CA GLU A 148 20.06 11.49 -30.65
C GLU A 148 20.16 12.95 -31.07
N LEU A 149 21.01 13.21 -32.07
CA LEU A 149 21.18 14.53 -32.63
C LEU A 149 20.05 14.82 -33.62
N ASP A 150 19.22 15.79 -33.31
CA ASP A 150 18.29 16.34 -34.30
C ASP A 150 19.01 17.34 -35.20
N LYS A 151 19.00 16.99 -36.49
CA LYS A 151 19.61 17.79 -37.57
C LYS A 151 18.55 18.51 -38.43
N SER A 152 17.30 18.50 -38.01
CA SER A 152 16.19 19.07 -38.82
C SER A 152 16.13 20.60 -38.79
N GLY A 153 16.80 21.24 -37.83
CA GLY A 153 16.86 22.69 -37.65
C GLY A 153 18.19 23.32 -38.10
N SER A 154 18.26 24.65 -37.96
CA SER A 154 19.49 25.40 -38.19
C SER A 154 20.56 25.18 -37.12
N GLU A 155 20.19 24.69 -35.99
CA GLU A 155 21.06 24.34 -34.85
C GLU A 155 20.86 22.87 -34.48
N TYR A 156 21.98 22.17 -34.17
CA TYR A 156 21.92 20.80 -33.68
C TYR A 156 21.35 20.79 -32.25
N SER A 157 20.32 19.97 -32.02
CA SER A 157 19.75 19.81 -30.71
C SER A 157 19.78 18.33 -30.29
N LEU A 158 19.97 18.09 -28.98
CA LEU A 158 19.87 16.75 -28.40
C LEU A 158 18.40 16.43 -28.12
N GLN A 159 17.91 15.33 -28.66
CA GLN A 159 16.58 14.83 -28.40
C GLN A 159 16.63 13.48 -27.68
N LEU A 160 15.74 13.29 -26.70
CA LEU A 160 15.60 12.00 -26.01
C LEU A 160 15.10 10.93 -26.98
N ARG A 161 15.70 9.75 -26.94
CA ARG A 161 15.24 8.57 -27.70
C ARG A 161 13.94 8.02 -27.13
N PRO A 162 12.78 8.09 -27.82
CA PRO A 162 11.49 7.74 -27.27
C PRO A 162 11.44 6.31 -26.73
N ARG A 163 11.97 5.33 -27.46
CA ARG A 163 12.00 3.92 -27.03
C ARG A 163 12.79 3.71 -25.74
N LYS A 164 13.87 4.46 -25.52
CA LYS A 164 14.67 4.34 -24.29
C LYS A 164 13.89 4.90 -23.11
N VAL A 165 13.25 6.06 -23.30
CA VAL A 165 12.37 6.69 -22.29
C VAL A 165 11.21 5.75 -21.91
N GLU A 166 10.50 5.21 -22.89
CA GLU A 166 9.39 4.26 -22.64
C GLU A 166 9.85 3.02 -21.88
N SER A 167 11.00 2.43 -22.29
CA SER A 167 11.60 1.27 -21.62
C SER A 167 11.95 1.59 -20.16
N TYR A 168 12.53 2.76 -19.89
CA TYR A 168 12.87 3.19 -18.54
C TYR A 168 11.60 3.40 -17.69
N LEU A 169 10.61 4.10 -18.20
CA LEU A 169 9.35 4.34 -17.50
C LEU A 169 8.57 3.04 -17.22
N ALA A 170 8.70 2.03 -18.09
CA ALA A 170 8.16 0.69 -17.82
C ALA A 170 8.87 0.01 -16.63
N LYS A 171 10.19 0.19 -16.47
CA LYS A 171 10.94 -0.30 -15.30
C LYS A 171 10.53 0.44 -14.03
N VAL A 172 10.34 1.77 -14.11
CA VAL A 172 9.80 2.58 -13.01
C VAL A 172 8.42 2.05 -12.59
N TYR A 173 7.54 1.78 -13.54
CA TYR A 173 6.23 1.20 -13.24
C TYR A 173 6.33 -0.14 -12.51
N THR A 174 7.19 -1.05 -12.98
CA THR A 174 7.42 -2.36 -12.34
C THR A 174 7.91 -2.20 -10.90
N PHE A 175 8.85 -1.29 -10.67
CA PHE A 175 9.33 -0.94 -9.33
C PHE A 175 8.21 -0.43 -8.43
N LEU A 176 7.40 0.53 -8.91
CA LEU A 176 6.30 1.11 -8.13
C LEU A 176 5.23 0.08 -7.76
N VAL A 177 4.88 -0.84 -8.67
CA VAL A 177 3.91 -1.91 -8.39
C VAL A 177 4.48 -2.89 -7.35
N THR A 178 5.77 -3.21 -7.43
CA THR A 178 6.45 -4.08 -6.46
C THR A 178 6.55 -3.39 -5.09
N LEU A 179 6.94 -2.13 -5.06
CA LEU A 179 6.98 -1.33 -3.83
C LEU A 179 5.59 -1.24 -3.18
N LEU A 180 4.53 -0.98 -3.95
CA LEU A 180 3.16 -0.96 -3.46
C LEU A 180 2.75 -2.31 -2.84
N ALA A 181 3.13 -3.43 -3.48
CA ALA A 181 2.86 -4.76 -2.94
C ALA A 181 3.57 -5.00 -1.60
N LEU A 182 4.84 -4.62 -1.49
CA LEU A 182 5.60 -4.74 -0.24
C LEU A 182 5.08 -3.79 0.84
N CYS A 183 4.75 -2.55 0.51
CA CYS A 183 4.07 -1.64 1.45
C CYS A 183 2.77 -2.24 1.98
N HIS A 184 1.97 -2.87 1.11
CA HIS A 184 0.72 -3.51 1.51
C HIS A 184 0.93 -4.72 2.44
N LEU A 185 2.01 -5.47 2.26
CA LEU A 185 2.32 -6.65 3.05
C LEU A 185 2.94 -6.33 4.42
N THR A 186 3.69 -5.23 4.53
CA THR A 186 4.56 -4.96 5.68
C THR A 186 4.08 -3.83 6.59
N SER A 187 3.14 -3.01 6.16
CA SER A 187 2.74 -1.81 6.90
C SER A 187 1.63 -2.03 7.93
N GLY A 188 1.48 -3.24 8.45
CA GLY A 188 0.46 -3.60 9.45
C GLY A 188 -0.78 -4.24 8.82
N ALA A 189 -1.94 -4.10 9.48
CA ALA A 189 -3.17 -4.74 9.03
C ALA A 189 -3.55 -4.30 7.61
N PRO A 190 -3.82 -5.23 6.68
CA PRO A 190 -3.92 -4.91 5.26
C PRO A 190 -5.14 -4.04 4.91
N ALA A 191 -4.89 -2.94 4.21
CA ALA A 191 -5.90 -2.05 3.67
C ALA A 191 -6.70 -2.69 2.52
N ARG A 192 -7.78 -2.06 2.09
CA ARG A 192 -8.35 -2.39 0.78
C ARG A 192 -7.43 -1.87 -0.33
N GLY A 193 -7.37 -2.60 -1.44
CA GLY A 193 -6.53 -2.18 -2.58
C GLY A 193 -6.88 -0.78 -3.09
N THR A 194 -8.15 -0.37 -3.03
CA THR A 194 -8.61 0.98 -3.40
C THR A 194 -8.22 2.07 -2.40
N GLU A 195 -7.82 1.70 -1.20
CA GLU A 195 -7.38 2.64 -0.16
C GLU A 195 -5.87 2.90 -0.28
N ILE A 196 -5.08 1.84 -0.50
CA ILE A 196 -3.62 1.95 -0.51
C ILE A 196 -3.05 2.47 -1.84
N ASN A 197 -3.75 2.33 -2.95
CA ASN A 197 -3.27 2.77 -4.25
C ASN A 197 -3.42 4.28 -4.50
N GLN A 198 -4.17 4.99 -3.64
CA GLN A 198 -4.44 6.43 -3.77
C GLN A 198 -3.56 7.29 -2.84
N ILE A 199 -2.39 6.80 -2.47
CA ILE A 199 -1.46 7.53 -1.61
C ILE A 199 -0.91 8.74 -2.35
N LEU A 200 -1.14 9.92 -1.78
CA LEU A 200 -0.56 11.19 -2.21
C LEU A 200 0.73 11.43 -1.42
N PHE A 201 1.83 11.69 -2.09
CA PHE A 201 3.08 12.09 -1.43
C PHE A 201 3.29 13.61 -1.40
N ARG A 202 2.54 14.35 -2.24
CA ARG A 202 2.46 15.83 -2.24
C ARG A 202 1.04 16.30 -1.97
N ASN A 203 0.90 17.48 -1.37
CA ASN A 203 -0.40 18.12 -1.20
C ASN A 203 -1.00 18.50 -2.56
N THR A 204 -2.27 18.22 -2.75
CA THR A 204 -3.06 18.74 -3.87
C THR A 204 -3.75 20.05 -3.48
N ARG A 205 -4.47 20.68 -4.39
CA ARG A 205 -5.28 21.86 -4.08
C ARG A 205 -6.44 21.59 -3.12
N SER A 206 -6.96 20.35 -3.09
CA SER A 206 -8.14 19.98 -2.35
C SER A 206 -7.90 18.92 -1.26
N ARG A 207 -6.72 18.30 -1.25
CA ARG A 207 -6.41 17.20 -0.33
C ARG A 207 -4.99 17.30 0.18
N GLN A 208 -4.82 17.08 1.47
CA GLN A 208 -3.50 16.90 2.06
C GLN A 208 -2.94 15.53 1.66
N ARG A 209 -1.60 15.42 1.59
CA ARG A 209 -0.89 14.17 1.33
C ARG A 209 -1.19 13.11 2.38
N ASN A 210 -0.96 11.88 2.02
CA ASN A 210 -1.11 10.72 2.89
C ASN A 210 0.23 10.21 3.41
N LEU A 211 1.33 10.52 2.70
CA LEU A 211 2.68 10.08 3.04
C LEU A 211 3.38 11.15 3.89
N PHE A 212 3.91 10.72 5.02
CA PHE A 212 4.65 11.56 5.97
C PHE A 212 5.92 10.84 6.38
N LEU A 213 6.93 11.58 6.81
CA LEU A 213 8.17 11.03 7.34
C LEU A 213 8.29 11.35 8.83
N ASP A 214 8.19 10.33 9.69
CA ASP A 214 8.21 10.52 11.15
C ASP A 214 9.60 10.95 11.64
N PRO A 215 9.76 12.13 12.23
CA PRO A 215 11.06 12.61 12.72
C PRO A 215 11.58 11.84 13.95
N ARG A 216 10.70 11.13 14.69
CA ARG A 216 11.10 10.39 15.88
C ARG A 216 11.78 9.07 15.54
N HIS A 217 11.21 8.34 14.58
CA HIS A 217 11.65 7.01 14.21
C HIS A 217 12.35 6.97 12.85
N SER A 218 12.34 8.08 12.09
CA SER A 218 12.90 8.16 10.74
C SER A 218 12.31 7.11 9.81
N LEU A 219 10.98 6.96 9.83
CA LEU A 219 10.22 5.99 9.04
C LEU A 219 9.07 6.68 8.33
N PHE A 220 8.70 6.15 7.16
CA PHE A 220 7.51 6.63 6.49
C PHE A 220 6.23 6.14 7.16
N LEU A 221 5.32 7.10 7.36
CA LEU A 221 3.95 6.90 7.82
C LEU A 221 2.99 7.11 6.65
N ILE A 222 2.04 6.19 6.48
CA ILE A 222 0.96 6.32 5.52
C ILE A 222 -0.35 6.51 6.29
N ARG A 223 -0.99 7.68 6.15
CA ARG A 223 -2.29 7.97 6.73
C ARG A 223 -3.39 7.63 5.72
N LEU A 224 -4.18 6.62 6.01
CA LEU A 224 -5.35 6.25 5.21
C LEU A 224 -6.60 6.84 5.88
N SER A 225 -7.19 7.85 5.24
CA SER A 225 -8.41 8.53 5.73
C SER A 225 -9.67 8.07 4.99
N TYR A 226 -9.52 7.44 3.81
CA TYR A 226 -10.66 6.97 3.05
C TYR A 226 -11.22 5.65 3.60
N SER A 227 -12.50 5.66 3.96
CA SER A 227 -13.26 4.45 4.28
C SER A 227 -14.49 4.35 3.36
N LYS A 228 -14.74 3.15 2.83
CA LYS A 228 -15.95 2.89 2.03
C LYS A 228 -17.25 3.20 2.81
N THR A 229 -17.18 3.16 4.13
CA THR A 229 -18.31 3.45 5.04
C THR A 229 -18.46 4.93 5.38
N PHE A 230 -17.53 5.80 4.95
CA PHE A 230 -17.60 7.24 5.22
C PHE A 230 -18.91 7.86 4.74
N SER A 231 -19.35 7.53 3.52
CA SER A 231 -20.61 8.01 2.96
C SER A 231 -21.87 7.51 3.72
N GLN A 232 -21.72 6.47 4.54
CA GLN A 232 -22.81 5.88 5.31
C GLN A 232 -22.80 6.33 6.77
N THR A 233 -21.62 6.55 7.35
CA THR A 233 -21.46 6.80 8.80
C THR A 233 -21.02 8.22 9.10
N ASN A 234 -20.58 8.99 8.12
CA ASN A 234 -19.97 10.32 8.25
C ASN A 234 -18.81 10.37 9.27
N LEU A 235 -18.23 9.22 9.61
CA LEU A 235 -17.11 9.09 10.53
C LEU A 235 -15.81 8.89 9.73
N GLU A 236 -14.90 9.87 9.86
CA GLU A 236 -13.53 9.69 9.39
C GLU A 236 -12.81 8.68 10.27
N ARG A 237 -12.33 7.62 9.66
CA ARG A 237 -11.45 6.64 10.31
C ARG A 237 -10.07 6.76 9.72
N ASN A 238 -9.16 7.28 10.51
CA ASN A 238 -7.76 7.41 10.12
C ASN A 238 -6.99 6.16 10.57
N ALA A 239 -6.47 5.40 9.62
CA ALA A 239 -5.53 4.33 9.92
C ALA A 239 -4.11 4.78 9.58
N ILE A 240 -3.19 4.67 10.53
CA ILE A 240 -1.78 4.97 10.33
C ILE A 240 -1.04 3.65 10.07
N ARG A 241 -0.18 3.65 9.06
CA ARG A 241 0.65 2.52 8.68
C ARG A 241 2.09 2.94 8.68
N ILE A 242 2.96 2.10 9.22
CA ILE A 242 4.39 2.37 9.34
C ILE A 242 5.13 1.46 8.38
N LEU A 243 5.98 2.03 7.53
CA LEU A 243 6.82 1.23 6.66
C LEU A 243 8.09 0.78 7.39
N PRO A 244 8.56 -0.46 7.17
CA PRO A 244 9.86 -0.89 7.66
C PRO A 244 11.01 0.00 7.15
N HIS A 245 12.09 0.07 7.91
CA HIS A 245 13.23 0.94 7.60
C HIS A 245 13.78 0.71 6.19
N SER A 246 13.93 -0.55 5.76
CA SER A 246 14.44 -0.88 4.42
C SER A 246 13.54 -0.32 3.30
N LEU A 247 12.22 -0.45 3.42
CA LEU A 247 11.29 0.11 2.44
C LEU A 247 11.21 1.63 2.53
N SER A 248 11.30 2.20 3.73
CA SER A 248 11.37 3.66 3.93
C SER A 248 12.59 4.24 3.22
N TRP A 249 13.75 3.60 3.36
CA TRP A 249 14.96 4.04 2.67
C TRP A 249 14.82 3.93 1.14
N LEU A 250 14.32 2.81 0.61
CA LEU A 250 14.11 2.63 -0.84
C LEU A 250 13.10 3.66 -1.41
N LEU A 251 12.06 3.98 -0.65
CA LEU A 251 11.09 4.99 -1.02
C LEU A 251 11.72 6.40 -1.02
N LEU A 252 12.53 6.72 -0.02
CA LEU A 252 13.25 7.99 0.03
C LEU A 252 14.20 8.13 -1.16
N ALA A 253 15.00 7.10 -1.45
CA ALA A 253 15.90 7.10 -2.59
C ALA A 253 15.15 7.25 -3.94
N TYR A 254 13.99 6.62 -4.08
CA TYR A 254 13.11 6.83 -5.23
C TYR A 254 12.65 8.28 -5.36
N LEU A 255 12.16 8.88 -4.26
CA LEU A 255 11.61 10.24 -4.26
C LEU A 255 12.69 11.31 -4.47
N LEU A 256 13.90 11.08 -3.95
CA LEU A 256 15.03 12.02 -4.09
C LEU A 256 15.65 11.99 -5.49
N VAL A 257 15.84 10.80 -6.06
CA VAL A 257 16.71 10.63 -7.23
C VAL A 257 15.91 10.27 -8.48
N VAL A 258 14.97 9.34 -8.37
CA VAL A 258 14.27 8.77 -9.54
C VAL A 258 13.05 9.60 -9.93
N GLU A 259 12.26 10.06 -8.97
CA GLU A 259 11.04 10.85 -9.23
C GLU A 259 11.31 12.15 -9.98
N PRO A 260 12.33 12.97 -9.63
CA PRO A 260 12.67 14.16 -10.41
C PRO A 260 13.02 13.84 -11.87
N PHE A 261 13.77 12.77 -12.09
CA PHE A 261 14.10 12.35 -13.45
C PHE A 261 12.88 11.82 -14.23
N VAL A 262 11.99 11.05 -13.58
CA VAL A 262 10.70 10.65 -14.19
C VAL A 262 9.87 11.88 -14.57
N LYS A 263 9.81 12.89 -13.72
CA LYS A 263 9.14 14.15 -13.98
C LYS A 263 9.77 14.86 -15.20
N PHE A 264 11.10 14.95 -15.25
CA PHE A 264 11.83 15.50 -16.39
C PHE A 264 11.47 14.78 -17.69
N LEU A 265 11.59 13.45 -17.74
CA LEU A 265 11.29 12.64 -18.92
C LEU A 265 9.85 12.81 -19.41
N THR A 266 8.89 12.84 -18.50
CA THR A 266 7.47 12.95 -18.85
C THR A 266 7.10 14.32 -19.37
N ILE A 267 7.70 15.38 -18.85
CA ILE A 267 7.49 16.75 -19.34
C ILE A 267 8.10 16.92 -20.74
N HIS A 268 9.37 16.52 -20.89
CA HIS A 268 10.11 16.77 -22.13
C HIS A 268 9.71 15.86 -23.28
N GLN A 269 9.46 14.57 -23.01
CA GLN A 269 9.15 13.59 -24.07
C GLN A 269 7.68 13.65 -24.50
N PHE A 270 6.76 13.80 -23.56
CA PHE A 270 5.34 13.65 -23.88
C PHE A 270 4.57 14.97 -23.92
N LYS A 271 5.19 16.09 -23.52
CA LYS A 271 4.59 17.43 -23.45
C LYS A 271 3.20 17.43 -22.75
N LYS A 272 2.92 16.39 -21.96
CA LYS A 272 1.59 16.11 -21.44
C LYS A 272 1.30 16.77 -20.11
N MET A 273 2.32 17.09 -19.34
CA MET A 273 2.13 17.70 -18.02
C MET A 273 3.24 18.68 -17.71
N THR A 274 2.86 19.87 -17.28
CA THR A 274 3.79 20.87 -16.73
C THR A 274 4.15 20.58 -15.26
N ARG A 275 3.57 19.51 -14.68
CA ARG A 275 3.68 19.18 -13.25
C ARG A 275 3.75 17.66 -13.08
N GLY A 276 4.59 17.19 -12.20
CA GLY A 276 4.66 15.77 -11.83
C GLY A 276 3.34 15.26 -11.21
N SER A 277 3.22 13.95 -11.00
CA SER A 277 2.10 13.36 -10.30
C SER A 277 2.17 13.69 -8.81
N GLU A 278 1.06 13.96 -8.18
CA GLU A 278 0.94 14.01 -6.71
C GLU A 278 0.74 12.60 -6.11
N LEU A 279 0.31 11.65 -6.95
CA LEU A 279 0.16 10.24 -6.56
C LEU A 279 1.51 9.54 -6.51
N LEU A 280 1.75 8.79 -5.45
CA LEU A 280 2.95 7.96 -5.33
C LEU A 280 2.90 6.75 -6.28
N PHE A 281 1.76 6.07 -6.34
CA PHE A 281 1.59 4.84 -7.11
C PHE A 281 0.77 5.07 -8.38
N PHE A 282 1.46 5.42 -9.45
CA PHE A 282 0.86 5.70 -10.74
C PHE A 282 1.65 5.05 -11.88
N HIS A 283 1.03 4.91 -13.03
CA HIS A 283 1.68 4.45 -14.24
C HIS A 283 2.35 5.64 -14.96
N PRO A 284 3.69 5.72 -15.07
CA PRO A 284 4.37 6.92 -15.56
C PRO A 284 4.00 7.36 -16.99
N LEU A 285 3.65 6.41 -17.88
CA LEU A 285 3.25 6.73 -19.26
C LEU A 285 1.80 7.18 -19.40
N THR A 286 0.89 6.66 -18.56
CA THR A 286 -0.55 6.92 -18.68
C THR A 286 -1.10 7.85 -17.61
N TYR A 287 -0.34 8.12 -16.55
CA TYR A 287 -0.73 8.87 -15.36
C TYR A 287 -1.96 8.32 -14.63
N ARG A 288 -2.31 7.06 -14.90
CA ARG A 288 -3.39 6.38 -14.19
C ARG A 288 -2.86 5.79 -12.90
N VAL A 289 -3.70 5.82 -11.87
CA VAL A 289 -3.40 5.13 -10.60
C VAL A 289 -3.22 3.62 -10.84
N ILE A 290 -2.31 3.00 -10.11
CA ILE A 290 -2.15 1.53 -10.12
C ILE A 290 -3.39 0.92 -9.48
N GLU A 291 -4.17 0.16 -10.25
CA GLU A 291 -5.42 -0.43 -9.79
C GLU A 291 -5.21 -1.62 -8.87
N SER A 292 -6.20 -1.92 -8.02
CA SER A 292 -6.17 -3.07 -7.10
C SER A 292 -5.98 -4.41 -7.84
N ARG A 293 -6.40 -4.51 -9.10
CA ARG A 293 -6.19 -5.70 -9.93
C ARG A 293 -4.72 -5.89 -10.28
N GLN A 294 -4.01 -4.81 -10.61
CA GLN A 294 -2.57 -4.84 -10.91
C GLN A 294 -1.77 -5.19 -9.66
N LEU A 295 -2.11 -4.59 -8.52
CA LEU A 295 -1.53 -4.94 -7.22
C LEU A 295 -1.76 -6.42 -6.87
N SER A 296 -2.98 -6.92 -7.05
CA SER A 296 -3.30 -8.34 -6.78
C SER A 296 -2.56 -9.28 -7.72
N SER A 297 -2.39 -8.91 -9.00
CA SER A 297 -1.59 -9.68 -9.95
C SER A 297 -0.12 -9.73 -9.57
N GLN A 298 0.46 -8.60 -9.21
CA GLN A 298 1.85 -8.53 -8.75
C GLN A 298 2.07 -9.38 -7.50
N LEU A 299 1.18 -9.28 -6.51
CA LEU A 299 1.27 -10.08 -5.29
C LEU A 299 1.24 -11.58 -5.60
N ARG A 300 0.33 -12.03 -6.49
CA ARG A 300 0.27 -13.43 -6.92
C ARG A 300 1.58 -13.87 -7.60
N ASN A 301 2.08 -13.07 -8.55
CA ASN A 301 3.31 -13.39 -9.27
C ASN A 301 4.50 -13.54 -8.30
N MET A 302 4.69 -12.59 -7.38
CA MET A 302 5.76 -12.63 -6.39
C MET A 302 5.65 -13.87 -5.49
N THR A 303 4.45 -14.21 -5.02
CA THR A 303 4.23 -15.33 -4.09
C THR A 303 4.29 -16.69 -4.80
N ILE A 304 3.84 -16.80 -6.04
CA ILE A 304 4.04 -18.02 -6.84
C ILE A 304 5.54 -18.28 -7.04
N GLN A 305 6.30 -17.26 -7.44
CA GLN A 305 7.73 -17.41 -7.72
C GLN A 305 8.56 -17.78 -6.48
N LYS A 306 8.22 -17.23 -5.32
CA LYS A 306 9.05 -17.35 -4.11
C LYS A 306 8.51 -18.31 -3.06
N LEU A 307 7.19 -18.53 -3.02
CA LEU A 307 6.52 -19.41 -2.04
C LEU A 307 5.89 -20.63 -2.71
N GLY A 308 5.83 -20.71 -4.03
CA GLY A 308 5.11 -21.75 -4.76
C GLY A 308 3.59 -21.69 -4.59
N GLN A 309 3.05 -20.62 -4.00
CA GLN A 309 1.64 -20.46 -3.68
C GLN A 309 1.11 -19.12 -4.15
N SER A 310 -0.15 -19.09 -4.64
CA SER A 310 -0.79 -17.89 -5.15
C SER A 310 -1.53 -17.12 -4.06
N LEU A 311 -0.97 -16.02 -3.59
CA LEU A 311 -1.58 -15.16 -2.59
C LEU A 311 -2.30 -13.98 -3.25
N SER A 312 -3.61 -13.86 -3.04
CA SER A 312 -4.40 -12.70 -3.45
C SER A 312 -4.50 -11.65 -2.34
N LEU A 313 -4.92 -10.42 -2.67
CA LEU A 313 -5.21 -9.40 -1.67
C LEU A 313 -6.26 -9.85 -0.65
N ALA A 314 -7.29 -10.58 -1.11
CA ALA A 314 -8.32 -11.11 -0.22
C ALA A 314 -7.75 -12.17 0.72
N SER A 315 -6.99 -13.15 0.20
CA SER A 315 -6.36 -14.19 1.01
C SER A 315 -5.36 -13.62 2.01
N TRP A 316 -4.59 -12.62 1.59
CA TRP A 316 -3.66 -11.93 2.49
C TRP A 316 -4.37 -11.28 3.69
N ARG A 317 -5.52 -10.65 3.47
CA ARG A 317 -6.27 -10.01 4.57
C ARG A 317 -6.70 -11.02 5.65
N HIS A 318 -7.04 -12.24 5.27
CA HIS A 318 -7.35 -13.31 6.23
C HIS A 318 -6.10 -13.79 6.96
N LEU A 319 -5.03 -14.11 6.22
CA LEU A 319 -3.78 -14.60 6.80
C LEU A 319 -3.09 -13.55 7.69
N ALA A 320 -3.06 -12.29 7.25
CA ALA A 320 -2.44 -11.21 8.03
C ALA A 320 -3.10 -11.02 9.39
N LEU A 321 -4.44 -11.06 9.45
CA LEU A 321 -5.13 -10.99 10.73
C LEU A 321 -4.84 -12.21 11.61
N GLY A 322 -4.71 -13.39 11.01
CA GLY A 322 -4.27 -14.61 11.71
C GLY A 322 -2.87 -14.44 12.32
N PHE A 323 -1.89 -13.91 11.55
CA PHE A 323 -0.54 -13.63 12.05
C PHE A 323 -0.51 -12.57 13.14
N ILE A 324 -1.30 -11.49 13.00
CA ILE A 324 -1.42 -10.46 14.05
C ILE A 324 -1.90 -11.11 15.36
N ARG A 325 -2.91 -11.98 15.30
CA ARG A 325 -3.41 -12.68 16.48
C ARG A 325 -2.40 -13.64 17.08
N LEU A 326 -1.63 -14.36 16.26
CA LEU A 326 -0.56 -15.21 16.76
C LEU A 326 0.50 -14.42 17.52
N GLY A 327 0.96 -13.28 16.96
CA GLY A 327 1.92 -12.41 17.63
C GLY A 327 1.36 -11.76 18.91
N MET A 328 0.06 -11.46 18.96
CA MET A 328 -0.58 -10.93 20.16
C MET A 328 -0.75 -11.99 21.26
N LYS A 329 -0.96 -13.28 20.91
CA LYS A 329 -1.02 -14.37 21.90
C LYS A 329 0.28 -14.54 22.68
N GLU A 330 1.42 -14.22 22.08
CA GLU A 330 2.71 -14.26 22.78
C GLU A 330 2.88 -13.13 23.80
N VAL A 331 2.12 -12.02 23.63
CA VAL A 331 2.19 -10.83 24.48
C VAL A 331 1.07 -10.81 25.54
N VAL A 332 -0.10 -11.41 25.26
CA VAL A 332 -1.29 -11.33 26.12
C VAL A 332 -1.96 -12.71 26.21
N LEU A 333 -1.45 -13.56 27.08
CA LEU A 333 -1.79 -14.99 27.13
C LEU A 333 -3.12 -15.33 27.83
N ASP A 334 -3.99 -14.46 28.27
CA ASP A 334 -5.07 -14.98 29.11
C ASP A 334 -6.53 -14.59 28.79
N HIS A 335 -6.84 -13.63 27.97
CA HIS A 335 -8.26 -13.32 27.71
C HIS A 335 -8.52 -12.90 26.26
N LEU A 336 -9.14 -13.79 25.48
CA LEU A 336 -9.87 -13.47 24.25
C LEU A 336 -11.15 -12.70 24.62
N ASP A 337 -10.99 -11.54 25.20
CA ASP A 337 -12.10 -10.68 25.54
C ASP A 337 -12.39 -9.74 24.37
N LEU A 338 -13.68 -9.58 24.04
CA LEU A 338 -14.17 -8.62 23.04
C LEU A 338 -13.71 -7.18 23.32
N ASP A 339 -13.21 -6.94 24.53
CA ASP A 339 -12.71 -5.67 25.01
C ASP A 339 -11.19 -5.50 24.88
N ASN A 340 -10.46 -6.46 24.25
CA ASN A 340 -9.02 -6.31 24.05
C ASN A 340 -8.73 -5.12 23.13
N PRO A 341 -7.99 -4.10 23.62
CA PRO A 341 -7.67 -2.89 22.87
C PRO A 341 -6.87 -3.15 21.59
N ASP A 342 -6.03 -4.20 21.55
CA ASP A 342 -5.17 -4.51 20.41
C ASP A 342 -5.95 -5.11 19.23
N GLU A 343 -6.97 -5.95 19.49
CA GLU A 343 -7.88 -6.42 18.45
C GLU A 343 -8.77 -5.29 17.91
N ALA A 344 -9.14 -4.36 18.78
CA ALA A 344 -9.83 -3.14 18.36
C ALA A 344 -8.97 -2.32 17.41
N LEU A 345 -7.70 -2.13 17.75
CA LEU A 345 -6.74 -1.37 16.95
C LEU A 345 -6.51 -2.04 15.59
N ALA A 346 -6.35 -3.36 15.55
CA ALA A 346 -6.19 -4.10 14.30
C ALA A 346 -7.44 -3.99 13.41
N ALA A 347 -8.63 -4.10 13.97
CA ALA A 347 -9.89 -3.91 13.25
C ALA A 347 -10.04 -2.48 12.72
N GLU A 348 -9.67 -1.50 13.52
CA GLU A 348 -9.69 -0.08 13.16
C GLU A 348 -8.71 0.22 12.02
N GLN A 349 -7.49 -0.33 12.06
CA GLN A 349 -6.53 -0.24 10.96
C GLN A 349 -7.05 -0.84 9.65
N MET A 350 -7.94 -1.80 9.70
CA MET A 350 -8.62 -2.37 8.53
C MET A 350 -9.87 -1.59 8.11
N HIS A 351 -10.18 -0.47 8.77
CA HIS A 351 -11.44 0.27 8.61
C HIS A 351 -12.70 -0.58 8.81
N HIS A 352 -12.64 -1.55 9.73
CA HIS A 352 -13.75 -2.41 10.11
C HIS A 352 -14.16 -2.18 11.56
N SER A 353 -15.43 -2.47 11.88
CA SER A 353 -15.79 -2.64 13.27
C SER A 353 -15.16 -3.94 13.81
N LYS A 354 -14.89 -4.02 15.12
CA LYS A 354 -14.44 -5.26 15.80
C LYS A 354 -15.29 -6.45 15.36
N ARG A 355 -16.63 -6.29 15.36
CA ARG A 355 -17.58 -7.32 14.96
C ARG A 355 -17.38 -7.77 13.51
N THR A 356 -17.13 -6.86 12.58
CA THR A 356 -16.89 -7.18 11.16
C THR A 356 -15.54 -7.89 10.98
N ALA A 357 -14.50 -7.46 11.69
CA ALA A 357 -13.19 -8.10 11.64
C ALA A 357 -13.26 -9.55 12.15
N MET A 358 -13.96 -9.79 13.28
CA MET A 358 -14.13 -11.12 13.83
C MET A 358 -15.01 -12.03 12.97
N MET A 359 -16.14 -11.51 12.43
CA MET A 359 -17.06 -12.33 11.65
C MET A 359 -16.55 -12.70 10.26
N ILE A 360 -15.85 -11.78 9.59
CA ILE A 360 -15.48 -11.94 8.16
C ILE A 360 -14.04 -12.41 7.99
N TYR A 361 -13.11 -11.89 8.80
CA TYR A 361 -11.69 -12.08 8.56
C TYR A 361 -10.96 -12.87 9.64
N GLY A 362 -11.62 -13.25 10.71
CA GLY A 362 -10.90 -13.66 11.88
C GLY A 362 -11.41 -14.90 12.59
N ARG A 363 -12.18 -15.74 11.96
CA ARG A 363 -12.47 -17.05 12.53
C ARG A 363 -11.19 -17.90 12.47
N GLN A 364 -10.58 -18.09 13.62
CA GLN A 364 -9.47 -19.00 13.81
C GLN A 364 -9.99 -20.18 14.62
N VAL A 365 -9.89 -21.37 14.09
CA VAL A 365 -10.22 -22.60 14.80
C VAL A 365 -8.91 -23.26 15.21
N ASP A 366 -8.69 -23.39 16.51
CA ASP A 366 -7.55 -24.16 17.03
C ASP A 366 -7.83 -25.64 16.77
N GLN A 367 -7.08 -26.24 15.84
CA GLN A 367 -7.00 -27.68 15.69
C GLN A 367 -5.89 -28.18 16.60
N THR A 368 -6.10 -28.18 17.93
CA THR A 368 -5.40 -29.09 18.80
C THR A 368 -6.05 -30.44 18.60
N PRO A 369 -5.32 -31.49 18.20
CA PRO A 369 -5.86 -32.85 18.23
C PRO A 369 -6.21 -33.15 19.68
N HIS A 370 -7.50 -33.26 20.00
CA HIS A 370 -7.89 -33.96 21.20
C HIS A 370 -7.42 -35.41 21.01
N LEU A 371 -6.30 -35.75 21.62
CA LEU A 371 -5.96 -37.14 21.87
C LEU A 371 -7.12 -37.75 22.66
N PRO A 372 -7.70 -38.86 22.23
CA PRO A 372 -8.71 -39.55 23.03
C PRO A 372 -8.06 -39.88 24.37
N HIS A 373 -8.69 -39.44 25.46
CA HIS A 373 -8.36 -39.96 26.76
C HIS A 373 -8.60 -41.47 26.70
N ASP A 374 -7.53 -42.24 26.72
CA ASP A 374 -7.62 -43.65 26.98
C ASP A 374 -8.33 -43.82 28.32
N GLN A 375 -9.50 -44.44 28.27
CA GLN A 375 -10.21 -44.91 29.43
C GLN A 375 -9.42 -46.15 29.96
N GLU A 376 -8.78 -46.01 31.11
CA GLU A 376 -8.49 -47.12 31.98
C GLU A 376 -9.74 -47.56 32.72
#